data_0a8ec845843d05c7c385a7fd3984359d
#
_entry.id   0a8ec845843d05c7c385a7fd3984359d
#
_cell.length_a   1.000
_cell.length_b   1.000
_cell.length_c   1.000
_cell.angle_alpha   90.00
_cell.angle_beta   90.00
_cell.angle_gamma   90.00
#
_symmetry.space_group_name_H-M   'P 1'
#
loop_
_entity.id
_entity.type
_entity.pdbx_description
1 polymer ?
#
loop_
_entity_poly.entity_id
_entity_poly.type
_entity_poly.pdbx_seq_one_letter_code
_entity_poly.pdbx_strand_id
1 'polypeptide(L)'
;MALERKVEALLDLAPDVAVISECAEPERLRLRSSSPWMQSDPVWIGRNPHKGLAVFAFNGYAARLAGSYHPSLHYIAPVHIGGRAECNLLAVWAQYASAGVIRKHQLGPLRRALSRYKGFLGERPAVIAGDLNSNTIWDKPGWRINHSTKVRILEESFGLVSAYHAIRGEAHGQESEPTLYWRDRTKDGPTYHIDYVFLPTAWTGKVRHLSIGTFETWCGAGLSDHVPVIVDIDV
;
A
#
# COMPACT_ATOMS: atom_id res chain seq x y z
N MET A 1 7.36 3.61 -12.61
CA MET A 1 7.69 2.72 -13.77
C MET A 1 6.41 2.14 -14.35
N ALA A 2 6.44 1.82 -15.64
CA ALA A 2 5.24 1.41 -16.36
C ALA A 2 4.70 0.04 -15.88
N LEU A 3 3.41 -0.02 -15.52
CA LEU A 3 2.76 -1.25 -15.03
C LEU A 3 2.81 -2.37 -16.08
N GLU A 4 2.72 -2.02 -17.36
CA GLU A 4 2.75 -2.99 -18.46
C GLU A 4 3.96 -3.92 -18.45
N ARG A 5 5.09 -3.48 -17.88
CA ARG A 5 6.29 -4.33 -17.74
C ARG A 5 6.23 -5.28 -16.55
N LYS A 6 5.34 -5.00 -15.59
CA LYS A 6 5.24 -5.74 -14.33
C LYS A 6 4.07 -6.74 -14.35
N VAL A 7 3.20 -6.67 -15.35
CA VAL A 7 1.93 -7.40 -15.37
C VAL A 7 2.15 -8.91 -15.20
N GLU A 8 3.10 -9.50 -15.94
CA GLU A 8 3.39 -10.93 -15.84
C GLU A 8 3.86 -11.31 -14.43
N ALA A 9 4.86 -10.60 -13.90
CA ALA A 9 5.37 -10.85 -12.55
C ALA A 9 4.31 -10.64 -11.44
N LEU A 10 3.32 -9.75 -11.67
CA LEU A 10 2.20 -9.57 -10.76
C LEU A 10 1.15 -10.68 -10.90
N LEU A 11 0.93 -11.18 -12.11
CA LEU A 11 0.02 -12.30 -12.38
C LEU A 11 0.54 -13.61 -11.75
N ASP A 12 1.85 -13.82 -11.78
CA ASP A 12 2.49 -14.99 -11.16
C ASP A 12 2.26 -15.03 -9.64
N LEU A 13 1.98 -13.89 -9.01
CA LEU A 13 1.59 -13.82 -7.60
C LEU A 13 0.14 -14.23 -7.35
N ALA A 14 -0.68 -14.35 -8.41
CA ALA A 14 -2.11 -14.70 -8.36
C ALA A 14 -2.91 -13.92 -7.28
N PRO A 15 -2.81 -12.59 -7.18
CA PRO A 15 -3.44 -11.85 -6.11
C PRO A 15 -4.96 -11.83 -6.24
N ASP A 16 -5.68 -11.85 -5.11
CA ASP A 16 -7.11 -11.56 -5.06
C ASP A 16 -7.35 -10.03 -5.09
N VAL A 17 -6.50 -9.27 -4.42
CA VAL A 17 -6.52 -7.79 -4.41
C VAL A 17 -5.10 -7.26 -4.52
N ALA A 18 -4.88 -6.29 -5.42
CA ALA A 18 -3.59 -5.62 -5.58
C ALA A 18 -3.71 -4.10 -5.45
N VAL A 19 -2.92 -3.51 -4.57
CA VAL A 19 -2.76 -2.05 -4.42
C VAL A 19 -1.47 -1.64 -5.11
N ILE A 20 -1.58 -0.78 -6.13
CA ILE A 20 -0.44 -0.42 -6.99
C ILE A 20 -0.25 1.08 -7.01
N SER A 21 0.84 1.53 -6.42
CA SER A 21 1.33 2.90 -6.50
C SER A 21 2.00 3.18 -7.85
N GLU A 22 1.99 4.44 -8.28
CA GLU A 22 2.55 4.89 -9.56
C GLU A 22 1.96 4.19 -10.80
N CYS A 23 0.71 3.75 -10.69
CA CYS A 23 -0.02 3.09 -11.76
C CYS A 23 -0.53 4.09 -12.80
N ALA A 24 -0.31 3.82 -14.09
CA ALA A 24 -0.95 4.58 -15.15
C ALA A 24 -2.47 4.33 -15.15
N GLU A 25 -3.21 5.26 -15.75
CA GLU A 25 -4.66 5.15 -15.92
C GLU A 25 -5.04 3.87 -16.68
N PRO A 26 -6.12 3.16 -16.27
CA PRO A 26 -6.50 1.87 -16.86
C PRO A 26 -6.70 1.90 -18.38
N GLU A 27 -7.28 2.97 -18.93
CA GLU A 27 -7.46 3.11 -20.37
C GLU A 27 -6.13 3.10 -21.13
N ARG A 28 -5.10 3.76 -20.59
CA ARG A 28 -3.76 3.74 -21.19
C ARG A 28 -3.11 2.36 -21.11
N LEU A 29 -3.38 1.64 -20.05
CA LEU A 29 -2.90 0.27 -19.89
C LEU A 29 -3.56 -0.66 -20.90
N ARG A 30 -4.88 -0.54 -21.12
CA ARG A 30 -5.65 -1.30 -22.13
C ARG A 30 -5.11 -1.09 -23.55
N LEU A 31 -4.65 0.10 -23.86
CA LEU A 31 -4.05 0.40 -25.17
C LEU A 31 -2.67 -0.22 -25.38
N ARG A 32 -2.00 -0.64 -24.31
CA ARG A 32 -0.61 -1.12 -24.34
C ARG A 32 -0.44 -2.60 -24.02
N SER A 33 -1.48 -3.25 -23.53
CA SER A 33 -1.43 -4.66 -23.14
C SER A 33 -2.78 -5.33 -23.39
N SER A 34 -2.73 -6.51 -23.96
CA SER A 34 -3.89 -7.42 -24.13
C SER A 34 -4.12 -8.32 -22.91
N SER A 35 -3.38 -8.10 -21.83
CA SER A 35 -3.47 -8.92 -20.63
C SER A 35 -4.89 -8.95 -20.04
N PRO A 36 -5.39 -10.10 -19.55
CA PRO A 36 -6.66 -10.21 -18.83
C PRO A 36 -6.80 -9.25 -17.63
N TRP A 37 -5.69 -8.81 -17.07
CA TRP A 37 -5.66 -7.76 -16.04
C TRP A 37 -6.38 -6.49 -16.46
N MET A 38 -6.31 -6.18 -17.75
CA MET A 38 -6.90 -4.98 -18.33
C MET A 38 -8.42 -5.09 -18.48
N GLN A 39 -8.98 -6.27 -18.32
CA GLN A 39 -10.43 -6.49 -18.35
C GLN A 39 -11.10 -6.25 -16.99
N SER A 40 -10.33 -6.26 -15.89
CA SER A 40 -10.85 -5.82 -14.60
C SER A 40 -11.10 -4.31 -14.63
N ASP A 41 -12.13 -3.85 -13.93
CA ASP A 41 -12.42 -2.43 -13.76
C ASP A 41 -11.84 -1.96 -12.41
N PRO A 42 -10.57 -1.51 -12.38
CA PRO A 42 -9.92 -1.14 -11.13
C PRO A 42 -10.44 0.19 -10.62
N VAL A 43 -10.42 0.36 -9.31
CA VAL A 43 -10.46 1.69 -8.72
C VAL A 43 -9.15 2.38 -9.02
N TRP A 44 -9.20 3.49 -9.73
CA TRP A 44 -8.03 4.31 -10.00
C TRP A 44 -8.27 5.77 -9.61
N ILE A 45 -7.29 6.35 -8.92
CA ILE A 45 -7.29 7.77 -8.59
C ILE A 45 -5.96 8.39 -8.97
N GLY A 46 -6.01 9.47 -9.71
CA GLY A 46 -4.83 10.20 -10.17
C GLY A 46 -5.18 11.55 -10.76
N ARG A 47 -4.19 12.44 -10.79
CA ARG A 47 -4.25 13.71 -11.52
C ARG A 47 -3.44 13.66 -12.81
N ASN A 48 -2.44 12.81 -12.83
CA ASN A 48 -1.59 12.58 -13.98
C ASN A 48 -1.92 11.20 -14.54
N PRO A 49 -2.37 11.08 -15.79
CA PRO A 49 -2.75 9.80 -16.38
C PRO A 49 -1.60 8.78 -16.47
N HIS A 50 -0.37 9.21 -16.23
CA HIS A 50 0.80 8.34 -16.17
C HIS A 50 1.10 7.82 -14.76
N LYS A 51 0.52 8.43 -13.72
CA LYS A 51 0.80 8.12 -12.32
C LYS A 51 -0.42 8.30 -11.45
N GLY A 52 -0.91 7.23 -10.88
CA GLY A 52 -2.01 7.21 -9.95
C GLY A 52 -1.84 6.11 -8.91
N LEU A 53 -2.86 5.95 -8.08
CA LEU A 53 -3.04 4.80 -7.20
C LEU A 53 -4.15 3.95 -7.77
N ALA A 54 -3.89 2.65 -7.95
CA ALA A 54 -4.87 1.69 -8.43
C ALA A 54 -5.13 0.59 -7.42
N VAL A 55 -6.37 0.11 -7.37
CA VAL A 55 -6.77 -1.10 -6.67
C VAL A 55 -7.43 -2.04 -7.67
N PHE A 56 -6.79 -3.15 -7.95
CA PHE A 56 -7.31 -4.23 -8.78
C PHE A 56 -7.90 -5.31 -7.89
N ALA A 57 -8.96 -5.96 -8.35
CA ALA A 57 -9.58 -7.10 -7.69
C ALA A 57 -9.78 -8.23 -8.70
N PHE A 58 -9.53 -9.47 -8.28
CA PHE A 58 -9.52 -10.68 -9.11
C PHE A 58 -10.26 -11.82 -8.43
N ASN A 59 -10.35 -12.97 -9.10
CA ASN A 59 -10.81 -14.24 -8.51
C ASN A 59 -12.20 -14.15 -7.82
N GLY A 60 -13.12 -13.35 -8.40
CA GLY A 60 -14.45 -13.15 -7.84
C GLY A 60 -14.54 -12.07 -6.75
N TYR A 61 -13.43 -11.36 -6.48
CA TYR A 61 -13.48 -10.12 -5.69
C TYR A 61 -13.81 -8.93 -6.58
N ALA A 62 -14.35 -7.88 -5.96
CA ALA A 62 -14.65 -6.60 -6.60
C ALA A 62 -14.18 -5.44 -5.72
N ALA A 63 -13.62 -4.42 -6.34
CA ALA A 63 -13.21 -3.18 -5.69
C ALA A 63 -14.12 -2.04 -6.10
N ARG A 64 -14.62 -1.26 -5.14
CA ARG A 64 -15.44 -0.07 -5.40
C ARG A 64 -14.98 1.10 -4.55
N LEU A 65 -14.74 2.24 -5.19
CA LEU A 65 -14.42 3.48 -4.49
C LEU A 65 -15.60 3.85 -3.57
N ALA A 66 -15.32 4.09 -2.30
CA ALA A 66 -16.35 4.50 -1.35
C ALA A 66 -16.84 5.93 -1.63
N GLY A 67 -18.13 6.19 -1.42
CA GLY A 67 -18.72 7.53 -1.59
C GLY A 67 -18.12 8.59 -0.66
N SER A 68 -17.43 8.17 0.40
CA SER A 68 -16.73 9.07 1.33
C SER A 68 -15.39 9.60 0.78
N TYR A 69 -14.92 9.13 -0.39
CA TYR A 69 -13.68 9.61 -0.97
C TYR A 69 -13.65 11.13 -1.14
N HIS A 70 -12.52 11.73 -0.78
CA HIS A 70 -12.35 13.17 -0.88
C HIS A 70 -11.07 13.53 -1.67
N PRO A 71 -11.20 14.30 -2.77
CA PRO A 71 -10.07 14.59 -3.67
C PRO A 71 -8.89 15.33 -3.06
N SER A 72 -9.08 16.01 -1.90
CA SER A 72 -7.97 16.67 -1.19
C SER A 72 -7.00 15.68 -0.52
N LEU A 73 -7.40 14.41 -0.39
CA LEU A 73 -6.58 13.32 0.11
C LEU A 73 -6.07 12.49 -1.08
N HIS A 74 -5.38 13.18 -1.99
CA HIS A 74 -4.81 12.54 -3.17
C HIS A 74 -4.08 11.26 -2.83
N TYR A 75 -4.31 10.23 -3.63
CA TYR A 75 -3.63 8.95 -3.54
C TYR A 75 -3.83 8.22 -2.19
N ILE A 76 -4.93 8.52 -1.49
CA ILE A 76 -5.43 7.70 -0.39
C ILE A 76 -6.91 7.45 -0.64
N ALA A 77 -7.23 6.21 -1.03
CA ALA A 77 -8.54 5.81 -1.48
C ALA A 77 -9.22 4.87 -0.49
N PRO A 78 -10.38 5.24 0.06
CA PRO A 78 -11.26 4.30 0.73
C PRO A 78 -11.98 3.43 -0.32
N VAL A 79 -11.77 2.12 -0.27
CA VAL A 79 -12.27 1.16 -1.24
C VAL A 79 -13.01 0.03 -0.53
N HIS A 80 -14.24 -0.24 -0.92
CA HIS A 80 -14.94 -1.45 -0.50
C HIS A 80 -14.45 -2.63 -1.31
N ILE A 81 -13.98 -3.66 -0.63
CA ILE A 81 -13.69 -4.96 -1.22
C ILE A 81 -14.86 -5.88 -0.92
N GLY A 82 -15.47 -6.42 -1.95
CA GLY A 82 -16.55 -7.41 -1.88
C GLY A 82 -16.13 -8.70 -2.58
N GLY A 83 -16.73 -9.82 -2.19
CA GLY A 83 -16.42 -11.15 -2.74
C GLY A 83 -16.61 -12.21 -1.68
N ARG A 84 -15.75 -13.23 -1.67
CA ARG A 84 -15.79 -14.30 -0.66
C ARG A 84 -15.56 -13.79 0.76
N ALA A 85 -14.74 -12.75 0.88
CA ALA A 85 -14.55 -11.99 2.10
C ALA A 85 -14.77 -10.50 1.82
N GLU A 86 -15.37 -9.81 2.79
CA GLU A 86 -15.66 -8.38 2.68
C GLU A 86 -14.82 -7.59 3.66
N CYS A 87 -14.17 -6.52 3.17
CA CYS A 87 -13.45 -5.60 4.02
C CYS A 87 -13.44 -4.18 3.45
N ASN A 88 -13.10 -3.22 4.30
CA ASN A 88 -12.82 -1.85 3.91
C ASN A 88 -11.29 -1.68 3.75
N LEU A 89 -10.86 -1.40 2.53
CA LEU A 89 -9.46 -1.16 2.21
C LEU A 89 -9.18 0.34 2.12
N LEU A 90 -8.23 0.83 2.88
CA LEU A 90 -7.64 2.13 2.64
C LEU A 90 -6.35 1.93 1.84
N ALA A 91 -6.44 2.12 0.54
CA ALA A 91 -5.29 2.07 -0.35
C ALA A 91 -4.47 3.37 -0.23
N VAL A 92 -3.17 3.25 -0.10
CA VAL A 92 -2.28 4.38 0.20
C VAL A 92 -1.12 4.45 -0.77
N TRP A 93 -0.92 5.65 -1.33
CA TRP A 93 0.34 6.11 -1.88
C TRP A 93 0.65 7.47 -1.29
N ALA A 94 1.39 7.48 -0.19
CA ALA A 94 1.65 8.67 0.61
C ALA A 94 2.79 9.52 0.01
N GLN A 95 2.60 9.99 -1.23
CA GLN A 95 3.55 10.87 -1.91
C GLN A 95 4.01 11.98 -0.96
N TYR A 96 5.33 12.21 -0.93
CA TYR A 96 5.90 13.30 -0.16
C TYR A 96 5.49 13.31 1.32
N ALA A 97 5.34 12.15 1.93
CA ALA A 97 4.96 12.04 3.34
C ALA A 97 5.83 12.89 4.27
N SER A 98 7.06 13.13 3.84
CA SER A 98 8.02 14.00 4.51
C SER A 98 8.31 15.32 3.79
N ALA A 99 7.76 15.56 2.59
CA ALA A 99 7.98 16.79 1.85
C ALA A 99 7.07 17.91 2.38
N GLY A 100 7.64 19.05 2.62
CA GLY A 100 6.91 20.23 3.05
C GLY A 100 7.68 21.10 4.05
N VAL A 101 7.44 22.37 3.96
CA VAL A 101 8.24 23.39 4.65
C VAL A 101 8.09 23.34 6.18
N ILE A 102 6.96 22.85 6.69
CA ILE A 102 6.67 22.83 8.13
C ILE A 102 6.35 21.40 8.58
N ARG A 103 7.25 20.48 8.33
CA ARG A 103 7.10 19.04 8.65
C ARG A 103 6.75 18.77 10.11
N LYS A 104 7.32 19.52 11.03
CA LYS A 104 7.08 19.37 12.47
C LYS A 104 5.61 19.45 12.84
N HIS A 105 4.86 20.34 12.22
CA HIS A 105 3.46 20.62 12.55
C HIS A 105 2.45 19.96 11.63
N GLN A 106 2.90 19.40 10.50
CA GLN A 106 2.01 18.72 9.56
C GLN A 106 1.62 17.33 10.06
N LEU A 107 0.38 16.96 9.81
CA LEU A 107 -0.12 15.62 10.14
C LEU A 107 0.31 14.57 9.11
N GLY A 108 0.68 14.98 7.93
CA GLY A 108 0.90 14.10 6.79
C GLY A 108 -0.40 13.54 6.18
N PRO A 109 -0.32 12.99 4.97
CA PRO A 109 -1.50 12.55 4.23
C PRO A 109 -2.24 11.41 4.93
N LEU A 110 -1.54 10.38 5.41
CA LEU A 110 -2.18 9.23 6.06
C LEU A 110 -2.92 9.64 7.34
N ARG A 111 -2.32 10.44 8.22
CA ARG A 111 -3.00 10.88 9.46
C ARG A 111 -4.26 11.71 9.17
N ARG A 112 -4.24 12.53 8.15
CA ARG A 112 -5.42 13.28 7.69
C ARG A 112 -6.51 12.34 7.19
N ALA A 113 -6.11 11.30 6.43
CA ALA A 113 -7.02 10.29 5.94
C ALA A 113 -7.63 9.45 7.07
N LEU A 114 -6.85 9.03 8.06
CA LEU A 114 -7.35 8.29 9.23
C LEU A 114 -8.43 9.09 9.97
N SER A 115 -8.25 10.40 10.14
CA SER A 115 -9.29 11.25 10.73
C SER A 115 -10.53 11.37 9.85
N ARG A 116 -10.32 11.56 8.54
CA ARG A 116 -11.42 11.76 7.58
C ARG A 116 -12.25 10.50 7.38
N TYR A 117 -11.60 9.34 7.30
CA TYR A 117 -12.23 8.06 7.00
C TYR A 117 -12.46 7.19 8.23
N LYS A 118 -12.47 7.79 9.43
CA LYS A 118 -12.69 7.04 10.68
C LYS A 118 -13.99 6.22 10.66
N GLY A 119 -15.09 6.79 10.17
CA GLY A 119 -16.37 6.08 10.03
C GLY A 119 -16.23 4.88 9.10
N PHE A 120 -15.73 5.11 7.89
CA PHE A 120 -15.47 4.05 6.89
C PHE A 120 -14.62 2.90 7.45
N LEU A 121 -13.54 3.22 8.16
CA LEU A 121 -12.65 2.21 8.76
C LEU A 121 -13.28 1.45 9.93
N GLY A 122 -14.34 1.98 10.54
CA GLY A 122 -15.06 1.34 11.64
C GLY A 122 -16.29 0.52 11.23
N GLU A 123 -16.73 0.60 9.97
CA GLU A 123 -17.95 -0.08 9.50
C GLU A 123 -17.76 -1.57 9.27
N ARG A 124 -16.55 -1.99 8.90
CA ARG A 124 -16.18 -3.38 8.55
C ARG A 124 -14.73 -3.64 8.98
N PRO A 125 -14.26 -4.90 9.00
CA PRO A 125 -12.84 -5.17 9.12
C PRO A 125 -12.05 -4.33 8.11
N ALA A 126 -11.05 -3.60 8.59
CA ALA A 126 -10.32 -2.65 7.77
C ALA A 126 -8.90 -3.14 7.49
N VAL A 127 -8.45 -2.96 6.26
CA VAL A 127 -7.07 -3.16 5.83
C VAL A 127 -6.51 -1.84 5.33
N ILE A 128 -5.27 -1.51 5.64
CA ILE A 128 -4.57 -0.37 5.06
C ILE A 128 -3.34 -0.91 4.34
N ALA A 129 -3.23 -0.66 3.05
CA ALA A 129 -2.16 -1.21 2.24
C ALA A 129 -1.57 -0.20 1.25
N GLY A 130 -0.26 -0.29 1.02
CA GLY A 130 0.45 0.46 0.01
C GLY A 130 1.70 1.17 0.52
N ASP A 131 2.19 2.11 -0.29
CA ASP A 131 3.39 2.88 -0.02
C ASP A 131 3.09 4.04 0.95
N LEU A 132 3.57 3.90 2.18
CA LEU A 132 3.44 4.93 3.21
C LEU A 132 4.55 5.98 3.14
N ASN A 133 5.59 5.76 2.34
CA ASN A 133 6.74 6.65 2.19
C ASN A 133 7.31 7.11 3.54
N SER A 134 7.30 6.24 4.53
CA SER A 134 7.75 6.56 5.89
C SER A 134 8.19 5.32 6.66
N ASN A 135 9.19 5.51 7.51
CA ASN A 135 9.69 4.51 8.44
C ASN A 135 10.18 5.23 9.71
N THR A 136 10.27 4.53 10.84
CA THR A 136 10.69 5.11 12.13
C THR A 136 12.13 5.61 12.13
N ILE A 137 12.99 5.10 11.24
CA ILE A 137 14.38 5.58 11.09
C ILE A 137 14.47 7.08 10.76
N TRP A 138 13.39 7.68 10.25
CA TRP A 138 13.29 9.11 9.93
C TRP A 138 12.51 9.91 10.97
N ASP A 139 12.06 9.28 12.04
CA ASP A 139 11.31 9.94 13.08
C ASP A 139 12.16 10.97 13.82
N LYS A 140 11.53 12.09 14.20
CA LYS A 140 12.20 13.16 14.93
C LYS A 140 11.40 13.56 16.16
N PRO A 141 12.06 13.85 17.29
CA PRO A 141 11.38 14.23 18.51
C PRO A 141 10.39 15.39 18.30
N GLY A 142 9.16 15.21 18.76
CA GLY A 142 8.10 16.20 18.69
C GLY A 142 7.51 16.48 17.31
N TRP A 143 7.86 15.71 16.29
CA TRP A 143 7.24 15.85 14.97
C TRP A 143 5.93 15.07 14.88
N ARG A 144 4.89 15.74 14.35
CA ARG A 144 3.55 15.13 14.20
C ARG A 144 3.43 14.15 13.04
N ILE A 145 4.37 14.19 12.09
CA ILE A 145 4.38 13.35 10.89
C ILE A 145 5.08 12.00 11.11
N ASN A 146 5.67 11.78 12.26
CA ASN A 146 6.44 10.59 12.57
C ASN A 146 5.71 9.29 12.24
N HIS A 147 6.46 8.30 11.77
CA HIS A 147 5.93 6.97 11.46
C HIS A 147 5.40 6.29 12.72
N SER A 148 6.17 6.30 13.81
CA SER A 148 5.76 5.74 15.10
C SER A 148 4.42 6.30 15.60
N THR A 149 4.15 7.59 15.34
CA THR A 149 2.85 8.19 15.69
C THR A 149 1.71 7.60 14.84
N LYS A 150 1.96 7.31 13.56
CA LYS A 150 0.94 6.69 12.68
C LYS A 150 0.66 5.27 13.12
N VAL A 151 1.71 4.48 13.37
CA VAL A 151 1.60 3.10 13.86
C VAL A 151 0.79 3.05 15.16
N ARG A 152 1.17 3.86 16.15
CA ARG A 152 0.44 3.92 17.42
C ARG A 152 -1.05 4.27 17.23
N ILE A 153 -1.39 5.20 16.34
CA ILE A 153 -2.80 5.54 16.05
C ILE A 153 -3.52 4.36 15.40
N LEU A 154 -2.88 3.65 14.47
CA LEU A 154 -3.45 2.47 13.83
C LEU A 154 -3.75 1.38 14.86
N GLU A 155 -2.84 1.14 15.78
CA GLU A 155 -2.99 0.15 16.84
C GLU A 155 -4.06 0.56 17.87
N GLU A 156 -3.89 1.73 18.49
CA GLU A 156 -4.74 2.17 19.60
C GLU A 156 -6.15 2.59 19.18
N SER A 157 -6.30 3.22 18.01
CA SER A 157 -7.58 3.80 17.60
C SER A 157 -8.35 2.95 16.61
N PHE A 158 -7.69 2.04 15.90
CA PHE A 158 -8.30 1.21 14.86
C PHE A 158 -8.09 -0.29 15.06
N GLY A 159 -7.25 -0.72 16.02
CA GLY A 159 -6.94 -2.12 16.24
C GLY A 159 -6.22 -2.79 15.06
N LEU A 160 -5.43 -2.00 14.32
CA LEU A 160 -4.70 -2.45 13.13
C LEU A 160 -3.21 -2.56 13.43
N VAL A 161 -2.63 -3.69 13.05
CA VAL A 161 -1.19 -3.96 13.20
C VAL A 161 -0.56 -4.24 11.85
N SER A 162 0.71 -3.91 11.69
CA SER A 162 1.45 -4.28 10.48
C SER A 162 1.62 -5.79 10.39
N ALA A 163 1.18 -6.39 9.28
CA ALA A 163 1.31 -7.82 9.04
C ALA A 163 2.76 -8.28 9.12
N TYR A 164 3.67 -7.52 8.50
CA TYR A 164 5.11 -7.82 8.53
C TYR A 164 5.62 -7.93 9.96
N HIS A 165 5.40 -6.90 10.76
CA HIS A 165 5.93 -6.84 12.13
C HIS A 165 5.28 -7.88 13.04
N ALA A 166 3.99 -8.14 12.87
CA ALA A 166 3.28 -9.17 13.63
C ALA A 166 3.80 -10.60 13.34
N ILE A 167 4.21 -10.87 12.08
CA ILE A 167 4.67 -12.21 11.68
C ILE A 167 6.18 -12.38 11.85
N ARG A 168 6.99 -11.35 11.55
CA ARG A 168 8.46 -11.43 11.70
C ARG A 168 8.94 -11.18 13.13
N GLY A 169 8.14 -10.50 13.96
CA GLY A 169 8.55 -10.12 15.31
C GLY A 169 9.61 -9.00 15.35
N GLU A 170 9.85 -8.35 14.24
CA GLU A 170 10.82 -7.24 14.13
C GLU A 170 10.17 -5.92 14.54
N ALA A 171 10.97 -4.99 15.05
CA ALA A 171 10.48 -3.65 15.37
C ALA A 171 10.50 -2.74 14.15
N HIS A 172 9.58 -1.77 14.10
CA HIS A 172 9.61 -0.72 13.08
C HIS A 172 10.95 0.03 13.09
N GLY A 173 11.62 0.10 11.94
CA GLY A 173 12.96 0.65 11.76
C GLY A 173 14.09 -0.36 11.89
N GLN A 174 13.77 -1.63 12.10
CA GLN A 174 14.72 -2.73 12.17
C GLN A 174 14.34 -3.87 11.22
N GLU A 175 13.56 -3.56 10.19
CA GLU A 175 13.11 -4.52 9.19
C GLU A 175 14.30 -5.09 8.41
N SER A 176 14.42 -6.41 8.39
CA SER A 176 15.48 -7.13 7.68
C SER A 176 15.20 -7.26 6.16
N GLU A 177 13.92 -7.15 5.76
CA GLU A 177 13.47 -7.27 4.37
C GLU A 177 13.01 -5.90 3.85
N PRO A 178 13.79 -5.21 2.98
CA PRO A 178 13.39 -3.93 2.42
C PRO A 178 12.30 -4.08 1.37
N THR A 179 11.48 -3.03 1.21
CA THR A 179 10.49 -2.92 0.14
C THR A 179 10.87 -1.91 -0.94
N LEU A 180 11.88 -1.06 -0.69
CA LEU A 180 12.44 -0.09 -1.62
C LEU A 180 13.95 -0.24 -1.73
N TYR A 181 14.46 -0.30 -2.97
CA TYR A 181 15.88 -0.23 -3.34
C TYR A 181 16.14 1.13 -3.99
N TRP A 182 16.61 2.09 -3.19
CA TRP A 182 16.64 3.47 -3.62
C TRP A 182 17.80 3.80 -4.53
N ARG A 183 17.59 4.80 -5.42
CA ARG A 183 18.47 5.32 -6.46
C ARG A 183 18.85 4.27 -7.48
N ASP A 184 20.10 3.84 -7.53
CA ASP A 184 20.64 3.06 -8.65
C ASP A 184 20.08 1.63 -8.74
N ARG A 185 19.11 1.27 -7.88
CA ARG A 185 18.50 -0.07 -7.83
C ARG A 185 19.54 -1.16 -7.73
N THR A 186 20.56 -0.92 -6.92
CA THR A 186 21.58 -1.90 -6.62
C THR A 186 21.23 -2.63 -5.33
N LYS A 187 21.55 -3.93 -5.28
CA LYS A 187 21.26 -4.76 -4.11
C LYS A 187 21.98 -4.25 -2.86
N ASP A 188 23.18 -3.72 -3.03
CA ASP A 188 24.04 -3.21 -1.96
C ASP A 188 23.86 -1.69 -1.72
N GLY A 189 22.90 -1.08 -2.39
CA GLY A 189 22.57 0.34 -2.22
C GLY A 189 21.72 0.61 -0.98
N PRO A 190 21.33 1.89 -0.76
CA PRO A 190 20.40 2.23 0.31
C PRO A 190 19.04 1.56 0.12
N THR A 191 18.56 0.87 1.14
CA THR A 191 17.28 0.16 1.13
C THR A 191 16.40 0.61 2.29
N TYR A 192 15.08 0.53 2.10
CA TYR A 192 14.11 0.95 3.11
C TYR A 192 12.88 0.05 3.08
N HIS A 193 12.22 -0.11 4.23
CA HIS A 193 10.91 -0.74 4.32
C HIS A 193 9.86 0.37 4.47
N ILE A 194 9.10 0.64 3.42
CA ILE A 194 8.14 1.76 3.36
C ILE A 194 6.77 1.39 2.81
N ASP A 195 6.63 0.17 2.29
CA ASP A 195 5.37 -0.41 1.86
C ASP A 195 4.84 -1.33 2.96
N TYR A 196 3.58 -1.21 3.30
CA TYR A 196 2.99 -1.91 4.44
C TYR A 196 1.61 -2.47 4.11
N VAL A 197 1.26 -3.55 4.80
CA VAL A 197 -0.10 -4.03 4.95
C VAL A 197 -0.44 -4.03 6.44
N PHE A 198 -1.35 -3.17 6.86
CA PHE A 198 -1.94 -3.19 8.20
C PHE A 198 -3.27 -3.93 8.14
N LEU A 199 -3.50 -4.82 9.08
CA LEU A 199 -4.69 -5.65 9.16
C LEU A 199 -5.23 -5.69 10.60
N PRO A 200 -6.51 -6.05 10.79
CA PRO A 200 -7.06 -6.20 12.14
C PRO A 200 -6.20 -7.15 12.98
N THR A 201 -5.92 -6.78 14.22
CA THR A 201 -5.17 -7.64 15.15
C THR A 201 -5.77 -9.05 15.25
N ALA A 202 -7.10 -9.17 15.17
CA ALA A 202 -7.79 -10.46 15.16
C ALA A 202 -7.48 -11.33 13.92
N TRP A 203 -6.91 -10.75 12.86
CA TRP A 203 -6.55 -11.48 11.64
C TRP A 203 -5.10 -11.98 11.63
N THR A 204 -4.26 -11.58 12.59
CA THR A 204 -2.85 -12.00 12.62
C THR A 204 -2.69 -13.52 12.66
N GLY A 205 -3.53 -14.21 13.46
CA GLY A 205 -3.56 -15.67 13.51
C GLY A 205 -4.13 -16.36 12.26
N LYS A 206 -4.68 -15.61 11.31
CA LYS A 206 -5.22 -16.10 10.04
C LYS A 206 -4.27 -15.87 8.86
N VAL A 207 -3.13 -15.20 9.08
CA VAL A 207 -2.10 -15.04 8.05
C VAL A 207 -1.47 -16.39 7.79
N ARG A 208 -1.64 -16.92 6.57
CA ARG A 208 -1.07 -18.20 6.12
C ARG A 208 0.34 -18.03 5.61
N HIS A 209 0.57 -16.94 4.88
CA HIS A 209 1.85 -16.64 4.30
C HIS A 209 2.08 -15.13 4.26
N LEU A 210 3.33 -14.74 4.51
CA LEU A 210 3.82 -13.38 4.31
C LEU A 210 5.18 -13.44 3.64
N SER A 211 5.34 -12.75 2.52
CA SER A 211 6.61 -12.62 1.83
C SER A 211 6.82 -11.20 1.29
N ILE A 212 8.09 -10.87 1.16
CA ILE A 212 8.56 -9.68 0.46
C ILE A 212 9.16 -10.14 -0.87
N GLY A 213 8.82 -9.48 -1.96
CA GLY A 213 9.37 -9.81 -3.27
C GLY A 213 10.88 -9.70 -3.31
N THR A 214 11.53 -10.51 -4.16
CA THR A 214 12.99 -10.53 -4.24
C THR A 214 13.53 -9.36 -5.07
N PHE A 215 14.74 -8.92 -4.74
CA PHE A 215 15.45 -7.93 -5.55
C PHE A 215 15.59 -8.39 -7.01
N GLU A 216 15.96 -9.64 -7.22
CA GLU A 216 16.24 -10.21 -8.54
C GLU A 216 15.02 -10.14 -9.46
N THR A 217 13.85 -10.52 -8.93
CA THR A 217 12.61 -10.53 -9.71
C THR A 217 12.13 -9.13 -10.07
N TRP A 218 12.30 -8.15 -9.17
CA TRP A 218 11.66 -6.83 -9.33
C TRP A 218 12.66 -5.74 -9.73
N CYS A 219 13.64 -5.48 -8.89
CA CYS A 219 14.59 -4.39 -9.11
C CYS A 219 15.69 -4.79 -10.09
N GLY A 220 16.28 -5.97 -9.92
CA GLY A 220 17.29 -6.51 -10.81
C GLY A 220 16.79 -6.72 -12.24
N ALA A 221 15.55 -7.15 -12.41
CA ALA A 221 14.89 -7.24 -13.72
C ALA A 221 14.45 -5.88 -14.29
N GLY A 222 14.67 -4.77 -13.59
CA GLY A 222 14.32 -3.42 -14.05
C GLY A 222 12.82 -3.10 -14.03
N LEU A 223 12.02 -3.93 -13.36
CA LEU A 223 10.57 -3.77 -13.29
C LEU A 223 10.13 -2.66 -12.33
N SER A 224 10.80 -2.56 -11.16
CA SER A 224 10.48 -1.58 -10.13
C SER A 224 11.71 -1.27 -9.29
N ASP A 225 11.68 -0.17 -8.55
CA ASP A 225 12.55 0.13 -7.41
C ASP A 225 11.92 -0.32 -6.09
N HIS A 226 10.63 -0.67 -6.11
CA HIS A 226 9.94 -1.34 -5.03
C HIS A 226 9.75 -2.82 -5.32
N VAL A 227 9.66 -3.61 -4.26
CA VAL A 227 9.23 -5.01 -4.29
C VAL A 227 7.89 -5.15 -3.56
N PRO A 228 7.02 -6.09 -3.95
CA PRO A 228 5.71 -6.23 -3.32
C PRO A 228 5.78 -6.82 -1.91
N VAL A 229 4.87 -6.38 -1.06
CA VAL A 229 4.49 -7.05 0.19
C VAL A 229 3.31 -7.94 -0.11
N ILE A 230 3.44 -9.24 0.12
CA ILE A 230 2.44 -10.26 -0.19
C ILE A 230 1.95 -10.86 1.12
N VAL A 231 0.62 -10.87 1.31
CA VAL A 231 -0.01 -11.41 2.53
C VAL A 231 -1.18 -12.29 2.15
N ASP A 232 -1.11 -13.56 2.46
CA ASP A 232 -2.20 -14.51 2.29
C ASP A 232 -2.95 -14.68 3.62
N ILE A 233 -4.26 -14.44 3.61
CA ILE A 233 -5.10 -14.41 4.80
C ILE A 233 -6.30 -15.32 4.61
N ASP A 234 -6.56 -16.17 5.58
CA ASP A 234 -7.72 -17.07 5.61
C ASP A 234 -8.88 -16.39 6.37
N VAL A 235 -9.66 -15.57 5.67
CA VAL A 235 -10.77 -14.75 6.22
C VAL A 235 -12.11 -15.05 5.58
#